data_d0104dd48cc6053a54355957f993dadd
#
_entry.id   d0104dd48cc6053a54355957f993dadd
#
_cell.length_a   1.000
_cell.length_b   1.000
_cell.length_c   1.000
_cell.angle_alpha   90.00
_cell.angle_beta   90.00
_cell.angle_gamma   90.00
#
_symmetry.space_group_name_H-M   'P 1'
#
loop_
_entity.id
_entity.type
_entity.pdbx_description
1 polymer ?
#
loop_
_entity_poly.entity_id
_entity_poly.type
_entity_poly.pdbx_seq_one_letter_code
_entity_poly.pdbx_strand_id
1 'polypeptide(L)'
;MMQMTLESLLSLQATRHPVIPTATQETRSIRIQSDLVDVSDTAQDAGIPYKIAVSSKLYERLQRCYPNDPYENEVVLWDLLWLGEFERTLNMLTSAFTFTATIPSTNGGNECIRLRYVAGDPVVIEMT
;
A
#
# COMPACT_ATOMS: atom_id res chain seq x y z
N MET A 1 4.61 -23.87 7.51
CA MET A 1 4.75 -23.70 7.15
C MET A 1 4.75 -23.76 6.66
N MET A 2 4.77 -23.15 7.22
CA MET A 2 4.84 -23.02 6.96
C MET A 2 4.83 -23.01 6.80
N GLN A 3 4.85 -22.76 6.87
CA GLN A 3 5.02 -22.68 6.67
C GLN A 3 5.03 -22.44 6.64
N MET A 4 5.02 -22.09 6.92
CA MET A 4 5.07 -21.88 6.79
C MET A 4 5.18 -21.82 6.81
N THR A 5 5.17 -21.76 6.83
CA THR A 5 5.43 -21.73 6.64
C THR A 5 5.48 -21.58 6.88
N LEU A 6 5.44 -21.15 6.91
CA LEU A 6 5.55 -21.04 6.86
C LEU A 6 5.51 -20.95 7.10
N GLU A 7 5.55 -20.25 7.31
CA GLU A 7 5.52 -20.22 7.36
C GLU A 7 5.46 -20.12 7.47
N SER A 8 5.29 -20.24 7.25
CA SER A 8 5.35 -20.23 7.09
C SER A 8 5.40 -20.18 7.35
N LEU A 9 5.29 -19.82 7.37
CA LEU A 9 5.37 -19.79 7.31
C LEU A 9 5.39 -19.67 7.60
N LEU A 10 5.30 -19.43 7.47
CA LEU A 10 5.38 -19.33 7.44
C LEU A 10 5.35 -19.24 7.69
N SER A 11 4.97 -19.25 7.60
CA SER A 11 5.04 -19.09 7.50
C SER A 11 5.08 -18.98 7.88
N LEU A 12 5.15 -18.53 7.94
CA LEU A 12 5.14 -18.48 8.05
C LEU A 12 5.16 -18.28 8.46
N GLN A 13 5.04 -18.02 8.22
CA GLN A 13 5.11 -17.92 8.34
C GLN A 13 5.13 -17.55 8.65
N ALA A 14 4.65 -17.72 8.65
CA ALA A 14 4.70 -17.36 8.64
C ALA A 14 4.76 -17.28 8.87
N THR A 15 4.72 -17.50 8.74
CA THR A 15 4.81 -17.36 8.70
C THR A 15 4.87 -17.21 9.07
N ARG A 16 4.55 -16.81 9.33
CA ARG A 16 4.60 -16.63 9.40
C ARG A 16 4.70 -16.42 10.02
N HIS A 17 4.69 -16.36 10.17
CA HIS A 17 4.76 -16.12 10.50
C HIS A 17 4.84 -16.03 11.23
N PRO A 18 4.65 -16.01 11.86
CA PRO A 18 4.59 -15.87 12.39
C PRO A 18 4.59 -15.72 13.03
N VAL A 19 4.32 -15.58 13.46
CA VAL A 19 4.31 -15.33 14.23
C VAL A 19 4.22 -14.94 14.80
N ILE A 20 4.12 -14.93 15.81
CA ILE A 20 3.69 -14.37 16.52
C ILE A 20 4.05 -13.89 17.44
N PRO A 21 3.65 -13.66 18.39
CA PRO A 21 3.93 -12.63 19.10
C PRO A 21 3.32 -12.33 20.34
N THR A 22 3.83 -11.46 21.12
CA THR A 22 3.34 -11.16 22.36
C THR A 22 2.11 -10.39 22.31
N ALA A 23 1.27 -10.71 23.17
CA ALA A 23 -0.08 -10.50 22.93
C ALA A 23 -0.56 -9.06 22.92
N THR A 24 -0.37 -8.32 23.97
CA THR A 24 -1.12 -7.07 24.10
C THR A 24 -0.66 -5.98 23.16
N GLN A 25 0.63 -5.74 23.13
CA GLN A 25 1.16 -4.75 22.23
C GLN A 25 1.00 -5.14 20.81
N GLU A 26 1.10 -6.42 20.56
CA GLU A 26 0.96 -6.90 19.22
C GLU A 26 -0.45 -6.82 18.71
N THR A 27 -1.41 -7.02 19.57
CA THR A 27 -2.79 -6.82 19.19
C THR A 27 -3.01 -5.41 18.70
N ARG A 28 -2.41 -4.45 19.39
CA ARG A 28 -2.53 -3.08 18.99
C ARG A 28 -1.86 -2.81 17.65
N SER A 29 -0.66 -3.35 17.47
CA SER A 29 0.06 -3.21 16.21
C SER A 29 -0.70 -3.86 15.07
N ILE A 30 -1.25 -5.05 15.31
CA ILE A 30 -2.03 -5.74 14.30
C ILE A 30 -3.22 -4.90 13.87
N ARG A 31 -3.90 -4.27 14.82
CA ARG A 31 -5.05 -3.45 14.47
C ARG A 31 -4.64 -2.28 13.59
N ILE A 32 -3.54 -1.62 13.91
CA ILE A 32 -3.04 -0.53 13.08
C ILE A 32 -2.67 -1.05 11.70
N GLN A 33 -2.01 -2.19 11.65
CA GLN A 33 -1.57 -2.77 10.39
C GLN A 33 -2.72 -3.26 9.55
N SER A 34 -3.84 -3.64 10.16
CA SER A 34 -4.98 -4.11 9.39
C SER A 34 -5.61 -3.02 8.54
N ASP A 35 -5.29 -1.75 8.81
CA ASP A 35 -5.77 -0.64 8.02
C ASP A 35 -4.83 -0.32 6.86
N LEU A 36 -3.77 -1.08 6.71
CA LEU A 36 -2.77 -0.85 5.67
C LEU A 36 -2.63 -2.10 4.80
N VAL A 37 -2.35 -1.88 3.53
CA VAL A 37 -2.07 -2.95 2.58
C VAL A 37 -0.65 -2.76 2.09
N ASP A 38 0.17 -3.79 2.24
CA ASP A 38 1.56 -3.76 1.79
C ASP A 38 1.58 -3.89 0.27
N VAL A 39 2.15 -2.90 -0.41
CA VAL A 39 2.25 -2.90 -1.86
C VAL A 39 3.72 -2.82 -2.29
N SER A 40 4.62 -3.29 -1.44
CA SER A 40 6.05 -3.18 -1.69
C SER A 40 6.48 -3.94 -2.94
N ASP A 41 5.83 -5.06 -3.25
CA ASP A 41 6.16 -5.81 -4.46
C ASP A 41 5.88 -4.99 -5.72
N THR A 42 4.72 -4.34 -5.76
CA THR A 42 4.39 -3.48 -6.88
C THR A 42 5.34 -2.28 -6.94
N ALA A 43 5.69 -1.73 -5.78
CA ALA A 43 6.63 -0.63 -5.71
C ALA A 43 7.99 -1.02 -6.27
N GLN A 44 8.47 -2.22 -5.95
CA GLN A 44 9.73 -2.71 -6.49
C GLN A 44 9.69 -2.82 -8.00
N ASP A 45 8.59 -3.32 -8.54
CA ASP A 45 8.41 -3.42 -9.98
C ASP A 45 8.48 -2.03 -10.63
N ALA A 46 8.04 -1.02 -9.91
CA ALA A 46 8.08 0.37 -10.39
C ALA A 46 9.44 1.03 -10.15
N GLY A 47 10.41 0.31 -9.59
CA GLY A 47 11.74 0.86 -9.34
C GLY A 47 11.87 1.60 -8.04
N ILE A 48 10.92 1.43 -7.11
CA ILE A 48 10.95 2.09 -5.81
C ILE A 48 11.55 1.11 -4.81
N PRO A 49 12.71 1.41 -4.21
CA PRO A 49 13.49 0.42 -3.46
C PRO A 49 13.13 0.28 -1.99
N TYR A 50 12.11 0.94 -1.52
CA TYR A 50 11.74 0.88 -0.11
C TYR A 50 10.30 0.38 0.06
N LYS A 51 9.95 0.05 1.29
CA LYS A 51 8.64 -0.51 1.58
C LYS A 51 7.57 0.57 1.54
N ILE A 52 6.46 0.25 0.90
CA ILE A 52 5.31 1.15 0.81
C ILE A 52 4.04 0.39 1.18
N ALA A 53 3.19 1.04 1.94
CA ALA A 53 1.85 0.54 2.23
C ALA A 53 0.85 1.63 1.85
N VAL A 54 -0.34 1.22 1.47
CA VAL A 54 -1.43 2.14 1.21
C VAL A 54 -2.57 1.83 2.18
N SER A 55 -3.40 2.81 2.47
CA SER A 55 -4.53 2.56 3.35
C SER A 55 -5.48 1.57 2.70
N SER A 56 -6.19 0.82 3.52
CA SER A 56 -7.18 -0.14 3.03
C SER A 56 -8.23 0.54 2.16
N LYS A 57 -8.65 1.73 2.56
CA LYS A 57 -9.64 2.48 1.78
C LYS A 57 -9.12 2.82 0.40
N LEU A 58 -7.87 3.24 0.31
CA LEU A 58 -7.27 3.55 -0.98
C LEU A 58 -7.16 2.29 -1.82
N TYR A 59 -6.69 1.21 -1.22
CA TYR A 59 -6.54 -0.05 -1.96
C TYR A 59 -7.87 -0.51 -2.52
N GLU A 60 -8.93 -0.48 -1.70
CA GLU A 60 -10.26 -0.87 -2.15
C GLU A 60 -10.75 0.02 -3.28
N ARG A 61 -10.48 1.32 -3.17
CA ARG A 61 -10.89 2.24 -4.23
C ARG A 61 -10.20 1.91 -5.55
N LEU A 62 -8.91 1.56 -5.49
CA LEU A 62 -8.15 1.20 -6.68
C LEU A 62 -8.66 -0.11 -7.30
N GLN A 63 -9.08 -1.05 -6.46
CA GLN A 63 -9.62 -2.33 -6.94
C GLN A 63 -10.95 -2.17 -7.64
N ARG A 64 -11.61 -1.02 -7.50
CA ARG A 64 -12.87 -0.76 -8.17
C ARG A 64 -12.71 0.01 -9.48
N CYS A 65 -11.50 0.39 -9.85
CA CYS A 65 -11.28 1.09 -11.10
C CYS A 65 -11.68 0.23 -12.29
N TYR A 66 -11.27 -1.04 -12.24
CA TYR A 66 -11.60 -2.02 -13.26
C TYR A 66 -12.07 -3.28 -12.55
N PRO A 67 -13.39 -3.38 -12.26
CA PRO A 67 -13.87 -4.42 -11.33
C PRO A 67 -13.57 -5.85 -11.76
N ASN A 68 -13.40 -6.10 -13.06
CA ASN A 68 -13.17 -7.45 -13.56
C ASN A 68 -11.76 -7.62 -14.12
N ASP A 69 -10.85 -6.69 -13.84
CA ASP A 69 -9.52 -6.74 -14.43
C ASP A 69 -8.46 -6.41 -13.39
N PRO A 70 -8.00 -7.41 -12.63
CA PRO A 70 -6.97 -7.18 -11.61
C PRO A 70 -5.67 -6.64 -12.19
N TYR A 71 -5.35 -7.00 -13.43
CA TYR A 71 -4.13 -6.52 -14.05
C TYR A 71 -4.19 -5.01 -14.26
N GLU A 72 -5.32 -4.50 -14.77
CA GLU A 72 -5.45 -3.07 -14.99
C GLU A 72 -5.47 -2.30 -13.67
N ASN A 73 -6.05 -2.88 -12.63
CA ASN A 73 -6.00 -2.26 -11.30
C ASN A 73 -4.57 -2.18 -10.79
N GLU A 74 -3.76 -3.17 -11.08
CA GLU A 74 -2.36 -3.16 -10.71
C GLU A 74 -1.62 -2.04 -11.44
N VAL A 75 -1.95 -1.81 -12.70
CA VAL A 75 -1.34 -0.71 -13.47
C VAL A 75 -1.71 0.63 -12.86
N VAL A 76 -2.96 0.79 -12.42
CA VAL A 76 -3.39 2.03 -11.77
C VAL A 76 -2.59 2.26 -10.48
N LEU A 77 -2.41 1.20 -9.68
CA LEU A 77 -1.61 1.29 -8.47
C LEU A 77 -0.16 1.65 -8.79
N TRP A 78 0.41 1.01 -9.80
CA TRP A 78 1.77 1.28 -10.24
C TRP A 78 1.96 2.76 -10.59
N ASP A 79 1.03 3.31 -11.37
CA ASP A 79 1.06 4.70 -11.76
C ASP A 79 0.94 5.63 -10.55
N LEU A 80 0.07 5.28 -9.62
CA LEU A 80 -0.12 6.08 -8.41
C LEU A 80 1.12 6.09 -7.54
N LEU A 81 1.78 4.95 -7.40
CA LEU A 81 3.02 4.87 -6.64
C LEU A 81 4.12 5.70 -7.29
N TRP A 82 4.19 5.66 -8.61
CA TRP A 82 5.15 6.46 -9.36
C TRP A 82 4.91 7.95 -9.16
N LEU A 83 3.64 8.36 -9.20
CA LEU A 83 3.28 9.75 -8.96
C LEU A 83 3.70 10.18 -7.56
N GLY A 84 3.43 9.34 -6.56
CA GLY A 84 3.84 9.62 -5.19
C GLY A 84 5.34 9.79 -5.07
N GLU A 85 6.08 8.94 -5.75
CA GLU A 85 7.54 9.04 -5.73
C GLU A 85 8.02 10.31 -6.39
N PHE A 86 7.40 10.69 -7.52
CA PHE A 86 7.73 11.94 -8.18
C PHE A 86 7.46 13.13 -7.27
N GLU A 87 6.30 13.14 -6.61
CA GLU A 87 5.95 14.23 -5.70
C GLU A 87 6.90 14.28 -4.51
N ARG A 88 7.38 13.12 -4.06
CA ARG A 88 8.35 13.08 -2.98
C ARG A 88 9.62 13.81 -3.34
N THR A 89 10.08 13.70 -4.58
CA THR A 89 11.29 14.40 -5.00
C THR A 89 11.11 15.91 -4.97
N LEU A 90 9.88 16.38 -5.14
CA LEU A 90 9.59 17.81 -5.06
C LEU A 90 9.39 18.29 -3.62
N ASN A 91 9.21 17.36 -2.67
CA ASN A 91 8.91 17.67 -1.28
C ASN A 91 9.92 17.06 -0.31
N MET A 92 11.19 17.02 -0.72
CA MET A 92 12.23 16.26 -0.01
C MET A 92 12.47 16.73 1.42
N LEU A 93 12.11 17.97 1.72
CA LEU A 93 12.36 18.53 3.05
C LEU A 93 11.22 18.33 4.03
N THR A 94 10.16 17.64 3.60
CA THR A 94 9.02 17.39 4.48
C THR A 94 8.86 15.90 4.68
N SER A 95 8.36 15.51 5.87
CA SER A 95 8.09 14.10 6.16
C SER A 95 6.69 13.69 5.74
N ALA A 96 5.83 14.65 5.41
CA ALA A 96 4.47 14.37 4.96
C ALA A 96 4.02 15.48 4.04
N PHE A 97 3.25 15.13 3.02
CA PHE A 97 2.69 16.12 2.10
C PHE A 97 1.45 15.53 1.45
N THR A 98 0.64 16.37 0.82
CA THR A 98 -0.53 15.92 0.08
C THR A 98 -0.29 16.10 -1.41
N PHE A 99 -0.94 15.25 -2.20
CA PHE A 99 -0.88 15.36 -3.65
C PHE A 99 -2.20 14.82 -4.22
N THR A 100 -2.43 15.07 -5.49
CA THR A 100 -3.67 14.67 -6.16
C THR A 100 -3.35 13.68 -7.26
N ALA A 101 -4.13 12.62 -7.35
CA ALA A 101 -4.02 11.65 -8.43
C ALA A 101 -5.33 11.57 -9.18
N THR A 102 -5.24 11.33 -10.48
CA THR A 102 -6.41 11.12 -11.32
C THR A 102 -6.50 9.62 -11.60
N ILE A 103 -7.62 9.02 -11.25
CA ILE A 103 -7.81 7.59 -11.45
C ILE A 103 -9.13 7.34 -12.16
N PRO A 104 -9.29 6.17 -12.80
CA PRO A 104 -10.54 5.85 -13.47
C PRO A 104 -11.70 5.77 -12.47
N SER A 105 -12.84 6.27 -12.92
CA SER A 105 -14.07 6.21 -12.13
C SER A 105 -14.87 4.98 -12.51
N THR A 106 -15.60 4.42 -11.54
CA THR A 106 -16.47 3.27 -11.82
C THR A 106 -17.60 3.62 -12.77
N ASN A 107 -17.91 4.90 -12.90
CA ASN A 107 -18.98 5.36 -13.78
C ASN A 107 -18.49 5.74 -15.18
N GLY A 108 -17.23 5.38 -15.49
CA GLY A 108 -16.60 5.85 -16.73
C GLY A 108 -15.96 7.20 -16.49
N GLY A 109 -15.00 7.55 -17.33
CA GLY A 109 -14.25 8.77 -17.13
C GLY A 109 -13.27 8.66 -16.00
N ASN A 110 -12.85 9.80 -15.46
CA ASN A 110 -11.81 9.84 -14.43
C ASN A 110 -12.27 10.70 -13.27
N GLU A 111 -11.64 10.47 -12.11
CA GLU A 111 -11.90 11.31 -10.96
C GLU A 111 -10.59 11.63 -10.27
N CYS A 112 -10.52 12.81 -9.64
CA CYS A 112 -9.36 13.23 -8.87
C CYS A 112 -9.54 12.82 -7.43
N ILE A 113 -8.51 12.20 -6.86
CA ILE A 113 -8.53 11.88 -5.43
C ILE A 113 -7.36 12.57 -4.76
N ARG A 114 -7.57 12.98 -3.53
CA ARG A 114 -6.54 13.66 -2.76
C ARG A 114 -5.89 12.66 -1.83
N LEU A 115 -4.57 12.64 -1.84
CA LEU A 115 -3.79 11.66 -1.13
C LEU A 115 -2.80 12.34 -0.20
N ARG A 116 -2.40 11.62 0.83
CA ARG A 116 -1.37 12.06 1.75
C ARG A 116 -0.25 11.05 1.75
N TYR A 117 0.97 11.54 1.60
CA TYR A 117 2.19 10.74 1.64
C TYR A 117 2.84 10.98 2.99
N VAL A 118 3.16 9.90 3.70
CA VAL A 118 3.83 9.98 5.00
C VAL A 118 5.10 9.15 4.92
N ALA A 119 6.25 9.82 5.05
CA ALA A 119 7.53 9.13 5.02
C ALA A 119 7.67 8.23 6.25
N GLY A 120 8.37 7.12 6.06
CA GLY A 120 8.56 6.18 7.15
C GLY A 120 8.99 4.83 6.60
N ASP A 121 8.94 3.82 7.46
CA ASP A 121 9.25 2.46 7.09
C ASP A 121 8.15 1.56 7.66
N PRO A 122 7.12 1.31 6.86
CA PRO A 122 6.97 1.68 5.44
C PRO A 122 6.54 3.12 5.24
N VAL A 123 6.73 3.61 4.02
CA VAL A 123 6.05 4.81 3.57
C VAL A 123 4.56 4.49 3.50
N VAL A 124 3.71 5.44 3.88
CA VAL A 124 2.26 5.23 3.86
C VAL A 124 1.61 6.26 2.94
N ILE A 125 0.76 5.79 2.05
CA ILE A 125 -0.06 6.65 1.20
C ILE A 125 -1.51 6.38 1.55
N GLU A 126 -2.26 7.43 1.86
CA GLU A 126 -3.65 7.28 2.30
C GLU A 126 -4.52 8.34 1.66
N MET A 127 -5.82 8.08 1.60
CA MET A 127 -6.78 9.06 1.15
C MET A 127 -7.04 10.06 2.26
N THR A 128 -7.11 11.33 1.91
CA THR A 128 -7.42 12.36 2.90
C THR A 128 -8.93 12.54 3.05
#